data_3ccc987e1a7884b90f458f3ea8dd6630
#
_entry.id   3ccc987e1a7884b90f458f3ea8dd6630
#
_cell.length_a   1.000
_cell.length_b   1.000
_cell.length_c   1.000
_cell.angle_alpha   90.00
_cell.angle_beta   90.00
_cell.angle_gamma   90.00
#
_symmetry.space_group_name_H-M   'P 1'
#
loop_
_entity.id
_entity.type
_entity.pdbx_description
1 polymer ?
#
loop_
_entity_poly.entity_id
_entity_poly.type
_entity_poly.pdbx_seq_one_letter_code
_entity_poly.pdbx_strand_id
1 'polypeptide(L)'
;SYQPEDLLLRPSFIAACKTEVETLAANLPPALAAIVGLPWRDETGLYNAAAVLRGGKIEAIYRKMDLPNYSVFDDKRYFEHGNAATVFEVGGVKVGVLICEDVWLSRATALAREAGAQVLAVLNGSPFDTEHLAAREAACRERAGEQGLPVIFCNLVGGQDEIVYDGQSFVMDGKGEVTQRLPGFVEATTVVEFVGAAPKPVRYNALPSVTADVYAALVLGVKDYINKNRFPGIVLGLSGGIDSAVVLAIAVDALGRDRVRCVMLPSKFNADISLEDARWMAGVQGIRYDEIPIEPAMQTFAQL
;
A
#
# COMPACT_ATOMS: atom_id res chain seq x y z
N SER A 1 2.92 2.87 7.41
CA SER A 1 3.45 3.73 6.36
C SER A 1 4.51 3.00 5.53
N TYR A 2 4.81 3.51 4.34
CA TYR A 2 5.90 3.03 3.52
C TYR A 2 7.23 3.06 4.27
N GLN A 3 8.11 2.10 3.99
CA GLN A 3 9.42 1.98 4.65
C GLN A 3 10.41 2.99 4.06
N PRO A 4 10.82 4.02 4.80
CA PRO A 4 11.72 5.05 4.29
C PRO A 4 13.21 4.64 4.34
N GLU A 5 13.51 3.41 4.75
CA GLU A 5 14.85 2.81 4.80
C GLU A 5 15.91 3.73 5.41
N ASP A 6 17.05 3.94 4.73
CA ASP A 6 18.18 4.74 5.23
C ASP A 6 17.86 6.24 5.43
N LEU A 7 16.70 6.73 4.98
CA LEU A 7 16.24 8.06 5.41
C LEU A 7 16.02 8.14 6.92
N LEU A 8 15.71 7.02 7.57
CA LEU A 8 15.57 6.92 9.03
C LEU A 8 16.86 7.22 9.79
N LEU A 9 18.03 7.08 9.13
CA LEU A 9 19.33 7.44 9.70
C LEU A 9 19.60 8.95 9.69
N ARG A 10 18.73 9.74 9.04
CA ARG A 10 18.88 11.20 8.92
C ARG A 10 18.07 11.91 9.99
N PRO A 11 18.69 12.58 10.99
CA PRO A 11 17.96 13.31 12.02
C PRO A 11 17.01 14.38 11.49
N SER A 12 17.36 15.04 10.37
CA SER A 12 16.52 16.06 9.73
C SER A 12 15.22 15.46 9.16
N PHE A 13 15.26 14.23 8.64
CA PHE A 13 14.06 13.53 8.16
C PHE A 13 13.11 13.24 9.32
N ILE A 14 13.62 12.72 10.42
CA ILE A 14 12.81 12.43 11.62
C ILE A 14 12.19 13.72 12.19
N ALA A 15 12.99 14.80 12.27
CA ALA A 15 12.50 16.09 12.73
C ALA A 15 11.39 16.64 11.82
N ALA A 16 11.56 16.54 10.50
CA ALA A 16 10.54 16.94 9.53
C ALA A 16 9.23 16.14 9.70
N CYS A 17 9.31 14.81 9.84
CA CYS A 17 8.13 13.97 10.10
C CYS A 17 7.36 14.41 11.34
N LYS A 18 8.08 14.74 12.44
CA LYS A 18 7.47 15.25 13.66
C LYS A 18 6.77 16.60 13.43
N THR A 19 7.44 17.54 12.78
CA THR A 19 6.89 18.88 12.48
C THR A 19 5.63 18.78 11.63
N GLU A 20 5.63 17.92 10.59
CA GLU A 20 4.45 17.74 9.74
C GLU A 20 3.26 17.15 10.50
N VAL A 21 3.50 16.19 11.41
CA VAL A 21 2.43 15.59 12.23
C VAL A 21 1.91 16.62 13.25
N GLU A 22 2.77 17.46 13.86
CA GLU A 22 2.35 18.56 14.73
C GLU A 22 1.53 19.61 13.96
N THR A 23 1.93 19.93 12.74
CA THR A 23 1.18 20.84 11.84
C THR A 23 -0.18 20.24 11.47
N LEU A 24 -0.23 18.95 11.13
CA LEU A 24 -1.48 18.25 10.87
C LEU A 24 -2.41 18.32 12.11
N ALA A 25 -1.87 18.01 13.29
CA ALA A 25 -2.64 18.06 14.54
C ALA A 25 -3.27 19.43 14.78
N ALA A 26 -2.49 20.51 14.58
CA ALA A 26 -2.95 21.89 14.76
C ALA A 26 -4.09 22.29 13.79
N ASN A 27 -4.16 21.66 12.63
CA ASN A 27 -5.16 21.94 11.58
C ASN A 27 -6.38 21.00 11.62
N LEU A 28 -6.38 19.97 12.47
CA LEU A 28 -7.53 19.07 12.58
C LEU A 28 -8.73 19.75 13.25
N PRO A 29 -9.97 19.46 12.82
CA PRO A 29 -11.16 19.87 13.54
C PRO A 29 -11.10 19.41 15.00
N PRO A 30 -11.47 20.25 15.99
CA PRO A 30 -11.29 19.92 17.42
C PRO A 30 -11.98 18.64 17.89
N ALA A 31 -13.09 18.25 17.24
CA ALA A 31 -13.85 17.05 17.59
C ALA A 31 -13.30 15.77 16.94
N LEU A 32 -12.36 15.91 15.99
CA LEU A 32 -11.78 14.77 15.28
C LEU A 32 -10.56 14.24 16.02
N ALA A 33 -10.50 12.91 16.17
CA ALA A 33 -9.27 12.20 16.50
C ALA A 33 -8.71 11.55 15.24
N ALA A 34 -7.43 11.69 14.97
CA ALA A 34 -6.75 11.01 13.86
C ALA A 34 -5.60 10.15 14.39
N ILE A 35 -5.35 9.03 13.73
CA ILE A 35 -4.20 8.16 14.02
C ILE A 35 -3.29 8.20 12.79
N VAL A 36 -2.02 8.57 12.97
CA VAL A 36 -1.05 8.78 11.89
C VAL A 36 0.24 8.03 12.19
N GLY A 37 0.69 7.19 11.26
CA GLY A 37 1.98 6.49 11.36
C GLY A 37 3.14 7.43 11.05
N LEU A 38 4.21 7.36 11.86
CA LEU A 38 5.45 8.12 11.67
C LEU A 38 6.65 7.45 12.36
N PRO A 39 7.88 7.71 11.91
CA PRO A 39 9.06 7.44 12.71
C PRO A 39 9.12 8.43 13.89
N TRP A 40 9.19 7.91 15.09
CA TRP A 40 9.23 8.71 16.32
C TRP A 40 10.53 8.51 17.07
N ARG A 41 11.25 9.58 17.34
CA ARG A 41 12.47 9.57 18.15
C ARG A 41 12.24 10.27 19.48
N ASP A 42 12.66 9.62 20.54
CA ASP A 42 12.77 10.20 21.87
C ASP A 42 14.10 9.83 22.54
N GLU A 43 14.21 10.02 23.84
CA GLU A 43 15.43 9.76 24.63
C GLU A 43 15.81 8.28 24.67
N THR A 44 14.85 7.38 24.43
CA THR A 44 15.04 5.93 24.54
C THR A 44 15.33 5.27 23.19
N GLY A 45 15.08 5.94 22.06
CA GLY A 45 15.39 5.38 20.75
C GLY A 45 14.54 5.94 19.60
N LEU A 46 14.63 5.25 18.47
CA LEU A 46 13.79 5.48 17.28
C LEU A 46 12.75 4.37 17.17
N TYR A 47 11.51 4.72 16.95
CA TYR A 47 10.38 3.81 16.92
C TYR A 47 9.57 3.94 15.63
N ASN A 48 9.12 2.82 15.08
CA ASN A 48 7.96 2.80 14.19
C ASN A 48 6.74 3.08 15.06
N ALA A 49 6.08 4.20 14.87
CA ALA A 49 5.09 4.69 15.81
C ALA A 49 3.80 5.17 15.14
N ALA A 50 2.74 5.25 15.92
CA ALA A 50 1.49 5.91 15.54
C ALA A 50 1.13 6.99 16.56
N ALA A 51 0.92 8.22 16.07
CA ALA A 51 0.48 9.34 16.86
C ALA A 51 -1.06 9.42 16.85
N VAL A 52 -1.66 9.57 18.01
CA VAL A 52 -3.06 9.96 18.17
C VAL A 52 -3.11 11.48 18.25
N LEU A 53 -3.77 12.10 17.28
CA LEU A 53 -3.89 13.56 17.14
C LEU A 53 -5.30 13.99 17.55
N ARG A 54 -5.42 14.93 18.49
CA ARG A 54 -6.71 15.51 18.89
C ARG A 54 -6.53 16.86 19.58
N GLY A 55 -7.50 17.76 19.40
CA GLY A 55 -7.51 19.05 20.08
C GLY A 55 -6.29 19.92 19.78
N GLY A 56 -5.78 19.87 18.55
CA GLY A 56 -4.65 20.69 18.10
C GLY A 56 -3.27 20.16 18.49
N LYS A 57 -3.14 18.94 19.01
CA LYS A 57 -1.87 18.39 19.50
C LYS A 57 -1.78 16.87 19.34
N ILE A 58 -0.57 16.34 19.52
CA ILE A 58 -0.34 14.92 19.72
C ILE A 58 -0.79 14.56 21.14
N GLU A 59 -1.84 13.73 21.26
CA GLU A 59 -2.39 13.27 22.53
C GLU A 59 -1.64 12.10 23.11
N ALA A 60 -1.29 11.12 22.24
CA ALA A 60 -0.57 9.91 22.62
C ALA A 60 0.31 9.40 21.48
N ILE A 61 1.33 8.61 21.81
CA ILE A 61 2.19 7.91 20.87
C ILE A 61 2.16 6.42 21.19
N TYR A 62 1.78 5.61 20.21
CA TYR A 62 1.99 4.18 20.22
C TYR A 62 3.31 3.82 19.57
N ARG A 63 4.09 2.95 20.17
CA ARG A 63 5.34 2.42 19.63
C ARG A 63 5.11 0.96 19.24
N LYS A 64 5.36 0.62 17.98
CA LYS A 64 5.20 -0.74 17.44
C LYS A 64 5.97 -1.74 18.29
N MET A 65 5.31 -2.82 18.70
CA MET A 65 5.90 -3.83 19.60
C MET A 65 6.63 -4.92 18.82
N ASP A 66 6.04 -5.39 17.74
CA ASP A 66 6.53 -6.51 16.95
C ASP A 66 7.12 -6.03 15.63
N LEU A 67 8.43 -6.16 15.48
CA LEU A 67 9.21 -5.64 14.36
C LEU A 67 9.51 -6.78 13.38
N PRO A 68 8.88 -6.81 12.19
CA PRO A 68 9.21 -7.78 11.16
C PRO A 68 10.64 -7.55 10.63
N ASN A 69 11.33 -8.66 10.33
CA ASN A 69 12.68 -8.64 9.75
C ASN A 69 12.83 -9.80 8.77
N TYR A 70 11.92 -9.86 7.81
CA TYR A 70 11.84 -10.89 6.77
C TYR A 70 11.22 -10.28 5.49
N SER A 71 11.46 -10.93 4.33
CA SER A 71 11.01 -10.46 3.03
C SER A 71 11.47 -9.02 2.77
N VAL A 72 10.53 -8.10 2.54
CA VAL A 72 10.79 -6.67 2.29
C VAL A 72 10.94 -5.84 3.57
N PHE A 73 10.84 -6.47 4.74
CA PHE A 73 10.88 -5.77 6.03
C PHE A 73 12.24 -5.88 6.70
N ASP A 74 12.77 -4.73 7.13
CA ASP A 74 14.03 -4.61 7.88
C ASP A 74 13.84 -3.64 9.08
N ASP A 75 12.71 -3.79 9.80
CA ASP A 75 12.34 -2.89 10.89
C ASP A 75 13.39 -2.89 12.02
N LYS A 76 13.97 -4.06 12.32
CA LYS A 76 14.96 -4.22 13.42
C LYS A 76 16.28 -3.50 13.17
N ARG A 77 16.59 -3.14 11.93
CA ARG A 77 17.77 -2.35 11.59
C ARG A 77 17.67 -0.92 12.12
N TYR A 78 16.45 -0.40 12.23
CA TYR A 78 16.23 1.01 12.49
C TYR A 78 15.51 1.30 13.80
N PHE A 79 14.61 0.41 14.22
CA PHE A 79 13.66 0.69 15.28
C PHE A 79 13.85 -0.16 16.52
N GLU A 80 13.58 0.45 17.66
CA GLU A 80 13.44 -0.21 18.93
C GLU A 80 12.02 -0.76 19.13
N HIS A 81 11.91 -1.82 19.95
CA HIS A 81 10.63 -2.43 20.29
C HIS A 81 9.82 -1.55 21.26
N GLY A 82 8.54 -1.34 20.95
CA GLY A 82 7.57 -0.86 21.93
C GLY A 82 7.26 -1.92 23.00
N ASN A 83 6.72 -1.48 24.13
CA ASN A 83 6.41 -2.36 25.26
C ASN A 83 5.11 -2.03 25.99
N ALA A 84 4.36 -1.03 25.55
CA ALA A 84 3.15 -0.57 26.21
C ALA A 84 2.01 -0.34 25.21
N ALA A 85 0.81 -0.72 25.59
CA ALA A 85 -0.41 -0.42 24.82
C ALA A 85 -0.72 1.08 24.86
N THR A 86 -1.30 1.58 23.78
CA THR A 86 -1.88 2.93 23.72
C THR A 86 -3.38 2.79 23.44
N VAL A 87 -4.17 3.30 24.35
CA VAL A 87 -5.64 3.32 24.26
C VAL A 87 -6.11 4.75 24.45
N PHE A 88 -6.99 5.22 23.56
CA PHE A 88 -7.63 6.53 23.70
C PHE A 88 -9.14 6.37 23.54
N GLU A 89 -9.90 7.34 24.01
CA GLU A 89 -11.36 7.28 23.96
C GLU A 89 -11.89 8.28 22.92
N VAL A 90 -12.81 7.84 22.07
CA VAL A 90 -13.56 8.68 21.15
C VAL A 90 -15.02 8.26 21.10
N GLY A 91 -15.95 9.23 21.28
CA GLY A 91 -17.39 8.92 21.27
C GLY A 91 -17.84 7.92 22.35
N GLY A 92 -17.14 7.83 23.48
CA GLY A 92 -17.43 6.86 24.53
C GLY A 92 -16.90 5.45 24.27
N VAL A 93 -16.11 5.25 23.20
CA VAL A 93 -15.49 3.97 22.85
C VAL A 93 -13.97 4.05 23.01
N LYS A 94 -13.38 3.09 23.69
CA LYS A 94 -11.93 2.99 23.88
C LYS A 94 -11.29 2.25 22.72
N VAL A 95 -10.40 2.92 22.00
CA VAL A 95 -9.71 2.42 20.81
C VAL A 95 -8.27 2.10 21.14
N GLY A 96 -7.85 0.86 20.97
CA GLY A 96 -6.46 0.42 21.04
C GLY A 96 -5.77 0.61 19.69
N VAL A 97 -4.56 1.16 19.69
CA VAL A 97 -3.76 1.41 18.48
C VAL A 97 -2.75 0.32 18.30
N LEU A 98 -2.64 -0.22 17.08
CA LEU A 98 -1.67 -1.22 16.67
C LEU A 98 -1.06 -0.87 15.30
N ILE A 99 0.11 -1.44 15.00
CA ILE A 99 0.76 -1.28 13.69
C ILE A 99 1.11 -2.65 13.12
N CYS A 100 0.45 -3.00 12.01
CA CYS A 100 0.75 -4.09 11.09
C CYS A 100 1.08 -5.43 11.81
N GLU A 101 2.36 -5.78 11.99
CA GLU A 101 2.84 -7.02 12.61
C GLU A 101 2.23 -7.29 14.00
N ASP A 102 1.88 -6.24 14.72
CA ASP A 102 1.29 -6.36 16.06
C ASP A 102 -0.01 -7.18 16.08
N VAL A 103 -0.75 -7.24 14.97
CA VAL A 103 -1.99 -8.04 14.87
C VAL A 103 -1.74 -9.51 14.50
N TRP A 104 -0.55 -9.83 14.00
CA TRP A 104 -0.18 -11.21 13.66
C TRP A 104 0.15 -12.03 14.91
N LEU A 105 0.56 -11.36 15.98
CA LEU A 105 0.93 -11.95 17.25
C LEU A 105 -0.07 -11.55 18.35
N SER A 106 -0.27 -12.41 19.36
CA SER A 106 -1.27 -12.19 20.42
C SER A 106 -0.87 -11.11 21.44
N ARG A 107 0.44 -10.83 21.60
CA ARG A 107 0.96 -9.98 22.68
C ARG A 107 0.39 -8.57 22.67
N ALA A 108 0.48 -7.87 21.54
CA ALA A 108 0.10 -6.47 21.45
C ALA A 108 -1.42 -6.29 21.60
N THR A 109 -2.22 -7.23 21.05
CA THR A 109 -3.69 -7.24 21.17
C THR A 109 -4.14 -7.54 22.59
N ALA A 110 -3.48 -8.46 23.29
CA ALA A 110 -3.74 -8.77 24.69
C ALA A 110 -3.47 -7.56 25.60
N LEU A 111 -2.33 -6.90 25.44
CA LEU A 111 -2.00 -5.68 26.18
C LEU A 111 -2.98 -4.54 25.92
N ALA A 112 -3.44 -4.38 24.66
CA ALA A 112 -4.49 -3.40 24.34
C ALA A 112 -5.82 -3.73 25.07
N ARG A 113 -6.21 -5.02 25.09
CA ARG A 113 -7.39 -5.49 25.81
C ARG A 113 -7.28 -5.23 27.32
N GLU A 114 -6.14 -5.57 27.93
CA GLU A 114 -5.85 -5.35 29.36
C GLU A 114 -5.90 -3.84 29.71
N ALA A 115 -5.42 -2.97 28.79
CA ALA A 115 -5.52 -1.51 28.93
C ALA A 115 -6.95 -0.98 28.72
N GLY A 116 -7.92 -1.84 28.45
CA GLY A 116 -9.35 -1.53 28.35
C GLY A 116 -9.82 -1.17 26.95
N ALA A 117 -9.07 -1.48 25.89
CA ALA A 117 -9.56 -1.31 24.53
C ALA A 117 -10.87 -2.09 24.29
N GLN A 118 -11.76 -1.49 23.51
CA GLN A 118 -13.04 -2.06 23.09
C GLN A 118 -13.08 -2.27 21.56
N VAL A 119 -12.19 -1.60 20.83
CA VAL A 119 -11.99 -1.72 19.38
C VAL A 119 -10.48 -1.63 19.13
N LEU A 120 -9.96 -2.35 18.15
CA LEU A 120 -8.57 -2.25 17.71
C LEU A 120 -8.51 -1.49 16.38
N ALA A 121 -7.67 -0.45 16.30
CA ALA A 121 -7.35 0.26 15.08
C ALA A 121 -5.91 -0.11 14.66
N VAL A 122 -5.78 -0.79 13.53
CA VAL A 122 -4.52 -1.33 13.03
C VAL A 122 -4.10 -0.58 11.78
N LEU A 123 -2.99 0.15 11.85
CA LEU A 123 -2.39 0.87 10.72
C LEU A 123 -1.41 -0.05 9.99
N ASN A 124 -1.56 -0.18 8.68
CA ASN A 124 -0.77 -1.13 7.91
C ASN A 124 -0.10 -0.49 6.69
N GLY A 125 1.12 -0.90 6.45
CA GLY A 125 1.81 -0.85 5.17
C GLY A 125 2.14 -2.29 4.76
N SER A 126 1.08 -3.10 4.58
CA SER A 126 1.21 -4.52 4.24
C SER A 126 1.20 -4.67 2.73
N PRO A 127 2.31 -5.19 2.12
CA PRO A 127 2.44 -5.29 0.67
C PRO A 127 1.46 -6.30 0.07
N PHE A 128 1.19 -6.13 -1.21
CA PHE A 128 0.41 -7.08 -2.00
C PHE A 128 1.23 -8.33 -2.32
N ASP A 129 0.63 -9.47 -2.10
CA ASP A 129 0.87 -10.71 -2.83
C ASP A 129 -0.45 -11.49 -2.96
N THR A 130 -0.44 -12.58 -3.72
CA THR A 130 -1.65 -13.30 -4.10
C THR A 130 -2.37 -14.01 -2.94
N GLU A 131 -1.72 -14.19 -1.80
CA GLU A 131 -2.25 -14.90 -0.62
C GLU A 131 -2.43 -13.98 0.59
N HIS A 132 -1.83 -12.79 0.58
CA HIS A 132 -1.74 -11.89 1.75
C HIS A 132 -3.10 -11.44 2.28
N LEU A 133 -4.09 -11.17 1.43
CA LEU A 133 -5.40 -10.75 1.91
C LEU A 133 -6.05 -11.80 2.81
N ALA A 134 -6.04 -13.06 2.36
CA ALA A 134 -6.59 -14.16 3.15
C ALA A 134 -5.83 -14.36 4.46
N ALA A 135 -4.49 -14.22 4.43
CA ALA A 135 -3.65 -14.30 5.61
C ALA A 135 -3.90 -13.15 6.61
N ARG A 136 -4.06 -11.90 6.13
CA ARG A 136 -4.42 -10.73 6.95
C ARG A 136 -5.76 -10.94 7.66
N GLU A 137 -6.77 -11.42 6.92
CA GLU A 137 -8.08 -11.71 7.51
C GLU A 137 -8.02 -12.84 8.53
N ALA A 138 -7.24 -13.89 8.26
CA ALA A 138 -7.07 -14.99 9.20
C ALA A 138 -6.41 -14.53 10.50
N ALA A 139 -5.33 -13.73 10.42
CA ALA A 139 -4.67 -13.16 11.59
C ALA A 139 -5.61 -12.25 12.40
N CYS A 140 -6.33 -11.34 11.72
CA CYS A 140 -7.31 -10.47 12.39
C CYS A 140 -8.46 -11.27 13.02
N ARG A 141 -8.96 -12.32 12.35
CA ARG A 141 -10.02 -13.20 12.86
C ARG A 141 -9.59 -13.93 14.13
N GLU A 142 -8.36 -14.43 14.13
CA GLU A 142 -7.81 -15.09 15.31
C GLU A 142 -7.70 -14.13 16.49
N ARG A 143 -7.16 -12.93 16.28
CA ARG A 143 -7.05 -11.89 17.33
C ARG A 143 -8.41 -11.37 17.78
N ALA A 144 -9.34 -11.13 16.85
CA ALA A 144 -10.69 -10.73 17.20
C ALA A 144 -11.38 -11.79 18.07
N GLY A 145 -11.25 -13.08 17.71
CA GLY A 145 -11.80 -14.19 18.48
C GLY A 145 -11.17 -14.34 19.87
N GLU A 146 -9.83 -14.23 19.98
CA GLU A 146 -9.13 -14.32 21.26
C GLU A 146 -9.50 -13.19 22.24
N GLN A 147 -9.60 -11.98 21.73
CA GLN A 147 -9.80 -10.79 22.57
C GLN A 147 -11.27 -10.36 22.67
N GLY A 148 -12.15 -10.88 21.82
CA GLY A 148 -13.54 -10.44 21.71
C GLY A 148 -13.65 -8.99 21.22
N LEU A 149 -12.67 -8.49 20.45
CA LEU A 149 -12.59 -7.10 20.02
C LEU A 149 -12.76 -6.96 18.51
N PRO A 150 -13.60 -6.03 18.04
CA PRO A 150 -13.63 -5.61 16.65
C PRO A 150 -12.29 -5.04 16.20
N VAL A 151 -11.97 -5.25 14.92
CA VAL A 151 -10.72 -4.79 14.30
C VAL A 151 -11.03 -3.88 13.11
N ILE A 152 -10.47 -2.68 13.09
CA ILE A 152 -10.40 -1.79 11.95
C ILE A 152 -9.01 -1.96 11.34
N PHE A 153 -8.92 -2.66 10.20
CA PHE A 153 -7.67 -2.87 9.47
C PHE A 153 -7.56 -1.85 8.35
N CYS A 154 -6.70 -0.85 8.52
CA CYS A 154 -6.47 0.19 7.53
C CYS A 154 -5.13 -0.03 6.85
N ASN A 155 -5.14 -0.33 5.54
CA ASN A 155 -3.94 -0.61 4.77
C ASN A 155 -3.64 0.48 3.75
N LEU A 156 -2.36 0.69 3.48
CA LEU A 156 -1.85 1.62 2.48
C LEU A 156 -2.29 1.19 1.07
N VAL A 157 -2.47 2.17 0.19
CA VAL A 157 -2.65 1.99 -1.25
C VAL A 157 -1.54 2.71 -1.99
N GLY A 158 -0.97 2.08 -3.00
CA GLY A 158 -0.01 2.71 -3.89
C GLY A 158 1.15 1.80 -4.26
N GLY A 159 1.86 2.17 -5.33
CA GLY A 159 3.15 1.61 -5.71
C GLY A 159 4.29 2.49 -5.21
N GLN A 160 5.33 1.89 -4.67
CA GLN A 160 6.53 2.59 -4.26
C GLN A 160 7.75 1.68 -4.48
N ASP A 161 8.69 2.14 -5.29
CA ASP A 161 9.82 1.36 -5.77
C ASP A 161 9.34 0.01 -6.37
N GLU A 162 9.75 -1.12 -5.87
CA GLU A 162 9.32 -2.45 -6.30
C GLU A 162 8.10 -2.99 -5.53
N ILE A 163 7.54 -2.23 -4.59
CA ILE A 163 6.46 -2.69 -3.72
C ILE A 163 5.13 -2.05 -4.14
N VAL A 164 4.07 -2.86 -4.17
CA VAL A 164 2.69 -2.42 -4.34
C VAL A 164 1.88 -2.71 -3.09
N TYR A 165 1.12 -1.74 -2.63
CA TYR A 165 0.18 -1.85 -1.53
C TYR A 165 -1.23 -1.82 -2.08
N ASP A 166 -1.99 -2.85 -1.82
CA ASP A 166 -3.31 -3.10 -2.41
C ASP A 166 -4.47 -2.41 -1.69
N GLY A 167 -4.23 -1.83 -0.52
CA GLY A 167 -5.31 -1.34 0.32
C GLY A 167 -6.16 -2.48 0.85
N GLN A 168 -7.31 -2.72 0.24
CA GLN A 168 -8.27 -3.75 0.66
C GLN A 168 -8.56 -3.70 2.17
N SER A 169 -8.62 -2.49 2.72
CA SER A 169 -8.92 -2.24 4.12
C SER A 169 -10.28 -2.82 4.51
N PHE A 170 -10.41 -3.31 5.72
CA PHE A 170 -11.65 -3.93 6.17
C PHE A 170 -11.95 -3.64 7.65
N VAL A 171 -13.19 -3.88 8.03
CA VAL A 171 -13.63 -3.89 9.42
C VAL A 171 -14.17 -5.28 9.75
N MET A 172 -13.78 -5.79 10.90
CA MET A 172 -14.17 -7.09 11.41
C MET A 172 -14.84 -6.92 12.78
N ASP A 173 -15.89 -7.64 13.05
CA ASP A 173 -16.53 -7.64 14.38
C ASP A 173 -15.74 -8.48 15.39
N GLY A 174 -16.13 -8.45 16.67
CA GLY A 174 -15.48 -9.22 17.73
C GLY A 174 -15.66 -10.74 17.64
N LYS A 175 -16.38 -11.25 16.63
CA LYS A 175 -16.51 -12.67 16.33
C LYS A 175 -15.63 -13.11 15.16
N GLY A 176 -14.93 -12.14 14.54
CA GLY A 176 -14.08 -12.40 13.38
C GLY A 176 -14.80 -12.36 12.02
N GLU A 177 -16.03 -11.81 11.96
CA GLU A 177 -16.75 -11.65 10.70
C GLU A 177 -16.45 -10.29 10.07
N VAL A 178 -16.11 -10.27 8.77
CA VAL A 178 -15.90 -9.02 8.04
C VAL A 178 -17.24 -8.31 7.86
N THR A 179 -17.35 -7.11 8.40
CA THR A 179 -18.58 -6.30 8.36
C THR A 179 -18.55 -5.21 7.30
N GLN A 180 -17.38 -4.81 6.86
CA GLN A 180 -17.16 -3.81 5.80
C GLN A 180 -15.82 -4.03 5.13
N ARG A 181 -15.73 -3.72 3.83
CA ARG A 181 -14.50 -3.79 3.02
C ARG A 181 -14.43 -2.64 2.03
N LEU A 182 -13.24 -2.09 1.85
CA LEU A 182 -12.92 -1.11 0.82
C LEU A 182 -12.37 -1.79 -0.44
N PRO A 183 -12.45 -1.15 -1.60
CA PRO A 183 -11.89 -1.70 -2.83
C PRO A 183 -10.36 -1.80 -2.73
N GLY A 184 -9.77 -2.69 -3.54
CA GLY A 184 -8.33 -2.79 -3.72
C GLY A 184 -7.79 -1.85 -4.78
N PHE A 185 -6.50 -1.52 -4.70
CA PHE A 185 -5.70 -0.78 -5.69
C PHE A 185 -6.18 0.63 -6.02
N VAL A 186 -7.11 1.17 -5.25
CA VAL A 186 -7.59 2.55 -5.36
C VAL A 186 -7.69 3.19 -3.97
N GLU A 187 -7.37 4.48 -3.89
CA GLU A 187 -7.59 5.25 -2.67
C GLU A 187 -9.09 5.36 -2.40
N ALA A 188 -9.52 5.03 -1.20
CA ALA A 188 -10.89 5.08 -0.79
C ALA A 188 -11.04 5.54 0.66
N THR A 189 -12.07 6.32 0.93
CA THR A 189 -12.47 6.73 2.27
C THR A 189 -13.90 6.28 2.52
N THR A 190 -14.15 5.75 3.71
CA THR A 190 -15.49 5.32 4.12
C THR A 190 -15.75 5.69 5.57
N VAL A 191 -17.03 5.73 5.92
CA VAL A 191 -17.47 5.90 7.32
C VAL A 191 -17.86 4.54 7.86
N VAL A 192 -17.33 4.21 9.04
CA VAL A 192 -17.72 3.02 9.79
C VAL A 192 -18.54 3.48 10.99
N GLU A 193 -19.81 3.11 11.02
CA GLU A 193 -20.67 3.40 12.16
C GLU A 193 -20.55 2.33 13.24
N PHE A 194 -20.48 2.76 14.49
CA PHE A 194 -20.47 1.88 15.64
C PHE A 194 -21.70 2.11 16.52
N VAL A 195 -22.23 1.03 17.11
CA VAL A 195 -23.19 1.09 18.20
C VAL A 195 -22.51 0.56 19.45
N GLY A 196 -22.13 1.46 20.36
CA GLY A 196 -21.12 1.12 21.35
C GLY A 196 -19.82 0.71 20.65
N ALA A 197 -19.26 -0.44 20.97
CA ALA A 197 -18.07 -0.98 20.34
C ALA A 197 -18.36 -1.91 19.12
N ALA A 198 -19.61 -2.14 18.75
CA ALA A 198 -19.97 -3.04 17.65
C ALA A 198 -20.06 -2.28 16.31
N PRO A 199 -19.29 -2.66 15.27
CA PRO A 199 -19.40 -2.06 13.96
C PRO A 199 -20.71 -2.48 13.28
N LYS A 200 -21.40 -1.53 12.63
CA LYS A 200 -22.58 -1.84 11.82
C LYS A 200 -22.16 -2.50 10.51
N PRO A 201 -22.74 -3.66 10.15
CA PRO A 201 -22.44 -4.28 8.86
C PRO A 201 -22.94 -3.42 7.69
N VAL A 202 -22.10 -3.34 6.65
CA VAL A 202 -22.42 -2.66 5.39
C VAL A 202 -22.17 -3.61 4.24
N ARG A 203 -23.06 -3.63 3.24
CA ARG A 203 -22.87 -4.45 2.06
C ARG A 203 -21.59 -3.99 1.31
N TYR A 204 -20.73 -4.93 0.99
CA TYR A 204 -19.54 -4.72 0.19
C TYR A 204 -19.48 -5.68 -1.00
N ASN A 205 -18.69 -5.36 -2.00
CA ASN A 205 -18.55 -6.18 -3.20
C ASN A 205 -17.76 -7.45 -2.92
N ALA A 206 -18.05 -8.51 -3.70
CA ALA A 206 -17.23 -9.71 -3.70
C ALA A 206 -15.78 -9.35 -4.12
N LEU A 207 -14.83 -10.14 -3.64
CA LEU A 207 -13.43 -10.00 -4.03
C LEU A 207 -13.27 -10.34 -5.52
N PRO A 208 -12.41 -9.61 -6.25
CA PRO A 208 -12.02 -9.96 -7.60
C PRO A 208 -11.29 -11.32 -7.65
N SER A 209 -11.05 -11.82 -8.85
CA SER A 209 -10.17 -12.97 -9.02
C SER A 209 -8.71 -12.60 -8.78
N VAL A 210 -7.89 -13.58 -8.40
CA VAL A 210 -6.44 -13.39 -8.21
C VAL A 210 -5.79 -12.77 -9.46
N THR A 211 -6.19 -13.20 -10.66
CA THR A 211 -5.68 -12.65 -11.93
C THR A 211 -6.03 -11.17 -12.09
N ALA A 212 -7.24 -10.78 -11.70
CA ALA A 212 -7.66 -9.37 -11.74
C ALA A 212 -6.85 -8.52 -10.74
N ASP A 213 -6.61 -9.04 -9.55
CA ASP A 213 -5.79 -8.36 -8.53
C ASP A 213 -4.33 -8.21 -8.99
N VAL A 214 -3.74 -9.27 -9.59
CA VAL A 214 -2.38 -9.18 -10.17
C VAL A 214 -2.31 -8.12 -11.27
N TYR A 215 -3.30 -8.09 -12.17
CA TYR A 215 -3.35 -7.07 -13.22
C TYR A 215 -3.47 -5.67 -12.64
N ALA A 216 -4.35 -5.46 -11.66
CA ALA A 216 -4.53 -4.18 -10.98
C ALA A 216 -3.24 -3.74 -10.25
N ALA A 217 -2.52 -4.67 -9.63
CA ALA A 217 -1.24 -4.40 -9.00
C ALA A 217 -0.19 -3.90 -10.00
N LEU A 218 -0.09 -4.56 -11.17
CA LEU A 218 0.83 -4.15 -12.23
C LEU A 218 0.50 -2.76 -12.77
N VAL A 219 -0.78 -2.47 -13.01
CA VAL A 219 -1.25 -1.16 -13.46
C VAL A 219 -0.92 -0.08 -12.42
N LEU A 220 -1.22 -0.32 -11.13
CA LEU A 220 -0.93 0.61 -10.05
C LEU A 220 0.57 0.86 -9.88
N GLY A 221 1.39 -0.20 -9.92
CA GLY A 221 2.84 -0.10 -9.80
C GLY A 221 3.44 0.76 -10.91
N VAL A 222 3.09 0.51 -12.17
CA VAL A 222 3.53 1.31 -13.32
C VAL A 222 3.06 2.77 -13.20
N LYS A 223 1.78 2.98 -12.89
CA LYS A 223 1.20 4.32 -12.74
C LYS A 223 1.94 5.15 -11.71
N ASP A 224 2.14 4.59 -10.53
CA ASP A 224 2.76 5.30 -9.41
C ASP A 224 4.25 5.54 -9.66
N TYR A 225 4.98 4.55 -10.19
CA TYR A 225 6.39 4.70 -10.51
C TYR A 225 6.61 5.87 -11.49
N ILE A 226 5.85 5.91 -12.59
CA ILE A 226 5.98 6.97 -13.58
C ILE A 226 5.59 8.34 -13.04
N ASN A 227 4.47 8.41 -12.29
CA ASN A 227 3.95 9.68 -11.79
C ASN A 227 4.78 10.25 -10.63
N LYS A 228 5.19 9.41 -9.67
CA LYS A 228 6.01 9.82 -8.52
C LYS A 228 7.40 10.29 -8.94
N ASN A 229 7.99 9.67 -9.97
CA ASN A 229 9.25 10.10 -10.56
C ASN A 229 9.09 11.25 -11.58
N ARG A 230 7.85 11.71 -11.85
CA ARG A 230 7.53 12.79 -12.78
C ARG A 230 8.00 12.52 -14.21
N PHE A 231 8.03 11.26 -14.63
CA PHE A 231 8.33 10.91 -16.01
C PHE A 231 7.17 11.32 -16.93
N PRO A 232 7.46 11.84 -18.14
CA PRO A 232 6.43 12.28 -19.07
C PRO A 232 5.59 11.13 -19.63
N GLY A 233 6.15 9.93 -19.70
CA GLY A 233 5.49 8.74 -20.25
C GLY A 233 6.44 7.56 -20.35
N ILE A 234 6.03 6.57 -21.13
CA ILE A 234 6.76 5.31 -21.35
C ILE A 234 7.05 5.13 -22.84
N VAL A 235 8.25 4.63 -23.14
CA VAL A 235 8.58 4.05 -24.45
C VAL A 235 8.80 2.56 -24.24
N LEU A 236 8.16 1.73 -25.04
CA LEU A 236 8.33 0.28 -24.98
C LEU A 236 8.54 -0.34 -26.38
N GLY A 237 9.30 -1.46 -26.42
CA GLY A 237 9.44 -2.26 -27.61
C GLY A 237 8.19 -3.11 -27.83
N LEU A 238 7.56 -3.04 -28.99
CA LEU A 238 6.40 -3.86 -29.35
C LEU A 238 6.82 -4.86 -30.42
N SER A 239 6.99 -6.13 -30.01
CA SER A 239 7.55 -7.19 -30.86
C SER A 239 6.51 -7.98 -31.67
N GLY A 240 5.21 -7.72 -31.43
CA GLY A 240 4.11 -8.55 -31.95
C GLY A 240 3.86 -9.84 -31.15
N GLY A 241 4.68 -10.13 -30.12
CA GLY A 241 4.45 -11.24 -29.19
C GLY A 241 3.51 -10.86 -28.05
N ILE A 242 2.88 -11.88 -27.42
CA ILE A 242 1.89 -11.70 -26.35
C ILE A 242 2.44 -10.94 -25.13
N ASP A 243 3.70 -11.16 -24.76
CA ASP A 243 4.31 -10.52 -23.59
C ASP A 243 4.36 -9.00 -23.79
N SER A 244 4.86 -8.54 -24.95
CA SER A 244 4.90 -7.09 -25.26
C SER A 244 3.49 -6.49 -25.42
N ALA A 245 2.52 -7.28 -25.86
CA ALA A 245 1.12 -6.87 -25.94
C ALA A 245 0.50 -6.66 -24.56
N VAL A 246 0.77 -7.56 -23.61
CA VAL A 246 0.32 -7.42 -22.20
C VAL A 246 0.98 -6.21 -21.54
N VAL A 247 2.29 -6.03 -21.73
CA VAL A 247 3.01 -4.84 -21.21
C VAL A 247 2.43 -3.54 -21.78
N LEU A 248 2.08 -3.52 -23.08
CA LEU A 248 1.40 -2.38 -23.69
C LEU A 248 0.03 -2.11 -23.06
N ALA A 249 -0.78 -3.14 -22.86
CA ALA A 249 -2.09 -2.99 -22.23
C ALA A 249 -1.98 -2.39 -20.82
N ILE A 250 -1.08 -2.93 -20.00
CA ILE A 250 -0.80 -2.42 -18.65
C ILE A 250 -0.34 -0.95 -18.71
N ALA A 251 0.56 -0.60 -19.63
CA ALA A 251 1.06 0.77 -19.77
C ALA A 251 -0.06 1.76 -20.15
N VAL A 252 -0.95 1.36 -21.07
CA VAL A 252 -2.08 2.19 -21.51
C VAL A 252 -3.11 2.36 -20.39
N ASP A 253 -3.43 1.29 -19.66
CA ASP A 253 -4.36 1.35 -18.53
C ASP A 253 -3.79 2.19 -17.37
N ALA A 254 -2.47 2.15 -17.17
CA ALA A 254 -1.80 2.92 -16.13
C ALA A 254 -1.73 4.43 -16.43
N LEU A 255 -1.46 4.83 -17.68
CA LEU A 255 -1.06 6.19 -18.03
C LEU A 255 -1.97 6.88 -19.06
N GLY A 256 -2.81 6.11 -19.74
CA GLY A 256 -3.52 6.57 -20.92
C GLY A 256 -2.64 6.57 -22.19
N ARG A 257 -3.28 6.45 -23.34
CA ARG A 257 -2.62 6.28 -24.64
C ARG A 257 -1.65 7.41 -25.02
N ASP A 258 -1.92 8.63 -24.59
CA ASP A 258 -1.12 9.80 -24.97
C ASP A 258 0.27 9.84 -24.31
N ARG A 259 0.47 9.04 -23.24
CA ARG A 259 1.72 8.92 -22.52
C ARG A 259 2.48 7.62 -22.82
N VAL A 260 1.99 6.83 -23.79
CA VAL A 260 2.61 5.57 -24.20
C VAL A 260 3.05 5.65 -25.65
N ARG A 261 4.30 5.31 -25.93
CA ARG A 261 4.86 5.21 -27.27
C ARG A 261 5.47 3.84 -27.48
N CYS A 262 5.13 3.21 -28.59
CA CYS A 262 5.73 1.94 -28.98
C CYS A 262 6.74 2.11 -30.11
N VAL A 263 7.77 1.28 -30.07
CA VAL A 263 8.79 1.19 -31.13
C VAL A 263 8.93 -0.28 -31.53
N MET A 264 8.82 -0.55 -32.83
CA MET A 264 9.23 -1.82 -33.43
C MET A 264 10.60 -1.65 -34.06
N LEU A 265 11.46 -2.62 -33.89
CA LEU A 265 12.84 -2.65 -34.40
C LEU A 265 12.99 -3.78 -35.43
N PRO A 266 12.41 -3.62 -36.64
CA PRO A 266 12.41 -4.69 -37.63
C PRO A 266 13.81 -5.00 -38.15
N SER A 267 14.03 -6.30 -38.35
CA SER A 267 15.21 -6.86 -39.00
C SER A 267 14.82 -8.01 -39.92
N LYS A 268 15.74 -8.52 -40.70
CA LYS A 268 15.52 -9.71 -41.57
C LYS A 268 15.14 -11.01 -40.82
N PHE A 269 15.23 -11.01 -39.51
CA PHE A 269 14.91 -12.17 -38.67
C PHE A 269 13.49 -12.13 -38.11
N ASN A 270 12.76 -11.03 -38.27
CA ASN A 270 11.38 -10.94 -37.83
C ASN A 270 10.45 -11.62 -38.83
N ALA A 271 9.47 -12.35 -38.34
CA ALA A 271 8.38 -12.85 -39.16
C ALA A 271 7.39 -11.71 -39.51
N ASP A 272 6.83 -11.73 -40.73
CA ASP A 272 5.90 -10.71 -41.19
C ASP A 272 4.69 -10.59 -40.27
N ILE A 273 4.17 -11.70 -39.77
CA ILE A 273 3.04 -11.74 -38.82
C ILE A 273 3.34 -10.93 -37.54
N SER A 274 4.57 -10.94 -37.05
CA SER A 274 4.94 -10.16 -35.86
C SER A 274 4.87 -8.66 -36.12
N LEU A 275 5.23 -8.21 -37.32
CA LEU A 275 5.11 -6.81 -37.72
C LEU A 275 3.63 -6.39 -37.88
N GLU A 276 2.82 -7.27 -38.48
CA GLU A 276 1.38 -7.05 -38.67
C GLU A 276 0.68 -6.95 -37.31
N ASP A 277 0.95 -7.89 -36.39
CA ASP A 277 0.37 -7.91 -35.05
C ASP A 277 0.76 -6.68 -34.22
N ALA A 278 2.03 -6.25 -34.28
CA ALA A 278 2.48 -5.04 -33.61
C ALA A 278 1.77 -3.79 -34.12
N ARG A 279 1.63 -3.63 -35.45
CA ARG A 279 0.88 -2.52 -36.06
C ARG A 279 -0.59 -2.53 -35.68
N TRP A 280 -1.21 -3.72 -35.76
CA TRP A 280 -2.62 -3.89 -35.40
C TRP A 280 -2.87 -3.52 -33.95
N MET A 281 -2.04 -4.02 -33.03
CA MET A 281 -2.17 -3.77 -31.60
C MET A 281 -2.01 -2.28 -31.28
N ALA A 282 -1.00 -1.63 -31.86
CA ALA A 282 -0.80 -0.19 -31.69
C ALA A 282 -1.97 0.62 -32.22
N GLY A 283 -2.54 0.23 -33.36
CA GLY A 283 -3.73 0.84 -33.95
C GLY A 283 -4.98 0.68 -33.09
N VAL A 284 -5.23 -0.51 -32.54
CA VAL A 284 -6.36 -0.77 -31.63
C VAL A 284 -6.27 0.05 -30.36
N GLN A 285 -5.07 0.17 -29.79
CA GLN A 285 -4.84 0.99 -28.59
C GLN A 285 -4.79 2.50 -28.88
N GLY A 286 -4.67 2.88 -30.17
CA GLY A 286 -4.62 4.29 -30.59
C GLY A 286 -3.39 5.04 -30.06
N ILE A 287 -2.26 4.35 -29.95
CA ILE A 287 -1.00 4.89 -29.41
C ILE A 287 -0.03 5.31 -30.52
N ARG A 288 0.94 6.12 -30.17
CA ARG A 288 2.04 6.45 -31.06
C ARG A 288 2.93 5.23 -31.29
N TYR A 289 3.14 4.86 -32.55
CA TYR A 289 3.94 3.72 -32.96
C TYR A 289 4.96 4.15 -34.01
N ASP A 290 6.22 3.73 -33.84
CA ASP A 290 7.29 4.02 -34.76
C ASP A 290 8.00 2.70 -35.14
N GLU A 291 8.41 2.59 -36.41
CA GLU A 291 9.27 1.50 -36.91
C GLU A 291 10.66 2.04 -37.21
N ILE A 292 11.67 1.46 -36.57
CA ILE A 292 13.07 1.84 -36.74
C ILE A 292 13.84 0.60 -37.17
N PRO A 293 14.09 0.40 -38.50
CA PRO A 293 14.85 -0.74 -39.00
C PRO A 293 16.28 -0.75 -38.41
N ILE A 294 16.68 -1.88 -37.82
CA ILE A 294 18.02 -2.05 -37.21
C ILE A 294 19.02 -2.69 -38.14
N GLU A 295 18.63 -3.16 -39.33
CA GLU A 295 19.53 -3.81 -40.30
C GLU A 295 20.77 -2.96 -40.66
N PRO A 296 20.68 -1.63 -40.90
CA PRO A 296 21.86 -0.83 -41.15
C PRO A 296 22.88 -0.83 -40.00
N ALA A 297 22.41 -0.80 -38.76
CA ALA A 297 23.29 -0.89 -37.59
C ALA A 297 23.92 -2.28 -37.48
N MET A 298 23.16 -3.35 -37.71
CA MET A 298 23.65 -4.72 -37.70
C MET A 298 24.76 -4.94 -38.76
N GLN A 299 24.56 -4.40 -39.96
CA GLN A 299 25.58 -4.49 -41.05
C GLN A 299 26.86 -3.76 -40.68
N THR A 300 26.76 -2.58 -40.06
CA THR A 300 27.92 -1.81 -39.59
C THR A 300 28.73 -2.58 -38.55
N PHE A 301 28.06 -3.19 -37.55
CA PHE A 301 28.74 -4.01 -36.54
C PHE A 301 29.34 -5.32 -37.12
N ALA A 302 28.71 -5.89 -38.13
CA ALA A 302 29.24 -7.11 -38.77
C ALA A 302 30.51 -6.88 -39.63
N GLN A 303 30.83 -5.61 -39.93
CA GLN A 303 32.05 -5.22 -40.67
C GLN A 303 33.23 -4.91 -39.74
N LEU A 304 33.00 -4.82 -38.43
CA LEU A 304 34.03 -4.65 -37.40
C LEU A 304 34.59 -5.99 -36.93
#